data_78bfaaf8f893a77d745bf39e81b39d65
#
_entry.id   78bfaaf8f893a77d745bf39e81b39d65
#
_cell.length_a   1.000
_cell.length_b   1.000
_cell.length_c   1.000
_cell.angle_alpha   90.00
_cell.angle_beta   90.00
_cell.angle_gamma   90.00
#
_symmetry.space_group_name_H-M   'P 1'
#
loop_
_entity.id
_entity.type
_entity.pdbx_description
1 polymer ?
#
loop_
_entity_poly.entity_id
_entity_poly.type
_entity_poly.pdbx_seq_one_letter_code
_entity_poly.pdbx_strand_id
1 'polypeptide(L)'
;MADEPVEGGTIPLWSRAGFLIRRLNQIHYALFLRESETYDLTPVQYGVLTKLAEQPDLDQITLSQEVGIDRSNAADILRRLEGWGLVSRSPSPKDKRVRLSRLTEKGEEVTQDMYDCMLQAQELLLEPLSPDDRKIFCLLLAKLVHANNHLGRAVFRPS
;
A
#
# COMPACT_ATOMS: atom_id res chain seq x y z
N MET A 1 14.80 -24.57 -0.32
CA MET A 1 15.48 -25.46 0.65
C MET A 1 14.66 -25.35 1.93
N ALA A 2 13.78 -26.30 2.16
CA ALA A 2 13.04 -26.39 3.42
C ALA A 2 13.99 -27.03 4.43
N ASP A 3 14.54 -26.24 5.35
CA ASP A 3 15.35 -26.74 6.43
C ASP A 3 14.50 -27.63 7.35
N GLU A 4 14.97 -28.86 7.57
CA GLU A 4 14.44 -29.73 8.59
C GLU A 4 14.49 -29.07 9.98
N PRO A 5 13.54 -29.36 10.88
CA PRO A 5 13.53 -28.79 12.21
C PRO A 5 14.81 -29.20 12.96
N VAL A 6 15.58 -28.20 13.38
CA VAL A 6 16.75 -28.42 14.25
C VAL A 6 16.25 -29.08 15.54
N GLU A 7 16.88 -30.21 15.96
CA GLU A 7 16.66 -30.84 17.25
C GLU A 7 16.75 -29.80 18.36
N GLY A 8 15.62 -29.50 19.02
CA GLY A 8 15.54 -28.48 20.07
C GLY A 8 14.33 -27.54 19.96
N GLY A 9 13.43 -27.72 19.00
CA GLY A 9 12.12 -27.04 18.94
C GLY A 9 12.11 -25.56 18.56
N THR A 10 13.24 -24.97 18.14
CA THR A 10 13.31 -23.55 17.74
C THR A 10 13.36 -23.39 16.22
N ILE A 11 12.32 -22.78 15.66
CA ILE A 11 12.29 -22.46 14.22
C ILE A 11 13.38 -21.40 13.93
N PRO A 12 14.32 -21.64 13.00
CA PRO A 12 15.36 -20.66 12.61
C PRO A 12 14.74 -19.32 12.22
N LEU A 13 15.42 -18.22 12.52
CA LEU A 13 14.91 -16.86 12.24
C LEU A 13 14.49 -16.69 10.78
N TRP A 14 15.30 -17.21 9.84
CA TRP A 14 15.10 -17.11 8.40
C TRP A 14 13.92 -17.93 7.86
N SER A 15 13.39 -18.86 8.66
CA SER A 15 12.21 -19.67 8.29
C SER A 15 10.92 -19.13 8.91
N ARG A 16 11.00 -18.06 9.69
CA ARG A 16 9.81 -17.46 10.34
C ARG A 16 9.07 -16.54 9.37
N ALA A 17 7.80 -16.84 9.11
CA ALA A 17 6.96 -16.05 8.19
C ALA A 17 6.95 -14.55 8.53
N GLY A 18 6.80 -14.16 9.79
CA GLY A 18 6.81 -12.76 10.21
C GLY A 18 8.13 -12.04 9.93
N PHE A 19 9.26 -12.75 10.07
CA PHE A 19 10.57 -12.21 9.70
C PHE A 19 10.69 -12.01 8.20
N LEU A 20 10.28 -12.99 7.39
CA LEU A 20 10.32 -12.92 5.93
C LEU A 20 9.41 -11.79 5.40
N ILE A 21 8.19 -11.66 5.92
CA ILE A 21 7.27 -10.57 5.59
C ILE A 21 7.92 -9.20 5.86
N ARG A 22 8.50 -9.02 7.04
CA ARG A 22 9.18 -7.77 7.41
C ARG A 22 10.35 -7.47 6.45
N ARG A 23 11.18 -8.47 6.13
CA ARG A 23 12.32 -8.30 5.22
C ARG A 23 11.86 -7.98 3.80
N LEU A 24 10.84 -8.69 3.32
CA LEU A 24 10.27 -8.45 2.00
C LEU A 24 9.65 -7.05 1.90
N ASN A 25 8.97 -6.58 2.93
CA ASN A 25 8.44 -5.22 2.98
C ASN A 25 9.55 -4.16 2.93
N GLN A 26 10.70 -4.39 3.61
CA GLN A 26 11.85 -3.47 3.52
C GLN A 26 12.44 -3.43 2.10
N ILE A 27 12.53 -4.58 1.43
CA ILE A 27 13.02 -4.68 0.05
C ILE A 27 12.05 -3.98 -0.91
N HIS A 28 10.76 -4.27 -0.79
CA HIS A 28 9.71 -3.60 -1.58
C HIS A 28 9.78 -2.07 -1.43
N TYR A 29 9.89 -1.58 -0.19
CA TYR A 29 9.99 -0.14 0.07
C TYR A 29 11.23 0.48 -0.61
N ALA A 30 12.39 -0.17 -0.51
CA ALA A 30 13.63 0.31 -1.14
C ALA A 30 13.53 0.32 -2.68
N LEU A 31 12.97 -0.73 -3.28
CA LEU A 31 12.74 -0.81 -4.72
C LEU A 31 11.78 0.29 -5.18
N PHE A 32 10.67 0.46 -4.49
CA PHE A 32 9.69 1.50 -4.81
C PHE A 32 10.32 2.89 -4.80
N LEU A 33 11.05 3.25 -3.74
CA LEU A 33 11.72 4.56 -3.66
C LEU A 33 12.76 4.75 -4.76
N ARG A 34 13.50 3.70 -5.11
CA ARG A 34 14.50 3.76 -6.19
C ARG A 34 13.86 4.04 -7.54
N GLU A 35 12.78 3.32 -7.87
CA GLU A 35 12.10 3.48 -9.16
C GLU A 35 11.27 4.77 -9.22
N SER A 36 10.86 5.34 -8.07
CA SER A 36 10.08 6.58 -7.99
C SER A 36 10.88 7.78 -7.48
N GLU A 37 12.19 7.79 -7.64
CA GLU A 37 13.11 8.81 -7.09
C GLU A 37 12.69 10.26 -7.41
N THR A 38 12.04 10.49 -8.55
CA THR A 38 11.57 11.81 -9.00
C THR A 38 10.45 12.39 -8.10
N TYR A 39 9.70 11.56 -7.40
CA TYR A 39 8.42 11.97 -6.78
C TYR A 39 8.43 12.05 -5.26
N ASP A 40 9.45 11.55 -4.57
CA ASP A 40 9.58 11.54 -3.09
C ASP A 40 8.27 11.10 -2.37
N LEU A 41 7.57 10.12 -2.95
CA LEU A 41 6.34 9.56 -2.41
C LEU A 41 6.60 8.17 -1.82
N THR A 42 5.98 7.90 -0.68
CA THR A 42 6.01 6.54 -0.09
C THR A 42 5.00 5.62 -0.77
N PRO A 43 5.16 4.28 -0.70
CA PRO A 43 4.18 3.33 -1.22
C PRO A 43 2.76 3.57 -0.70
N VAL A 44 2.62 3.96 0.57
CA VAL A 44 1.31 4.23 1.18
C VAL A 44 0.69 5.52 0.63
N GLN A 45 1.49 6.57 0.43
CA GLN A 45 1.02 7.82 -0.18
C GLN A 45 0.57 7.58 -1.62
N TYR A 46 1.34 6.81 -2.39
CA TYR A 46 0.95 6.40 -3.74
C TYR A 46 -0.34 5.57 -3.71
N GLY A 47 -0.50 4.64 -2.78
CA GLY A 47 -1.75 3.88 -2.59
C GLY A 47 -2.98 4.77 -2.34
N VAL A 48 -2.81 5.87 -1.58
CA VAL A 48 -3.88 6.87 -1.37
C VAL A 48 -4.21 7.60 -2.68
N LEU A 49 -3.21 8.02 -3.46
CA LEU A 49 -3.43 8.66 -4.76
C LEU A 49 -4.12 7.70 -5.73
N THR A 50 -3.66 6.46 -5.84
CA THR A 50 -4.26 5.42 -6.68
C THR A 50 -5.73 5.22 -6.32
N LYS A 51 -6.06 5.11 -5.02
CA LYS A 51 -7.46 4.92 -4.60
C LYS A 51 -8.33 6.13 -4.94
N LEU A 52 -7.82 7.34 -4.82
CA LEU A 52 -8.54 8.56 -5.21
C LEU A 52 -8.69 8.71 -6.73
N ALA A 53 -7.78 8.13 -7.54
CA ALA A 53 -7.93 8.05 -8.99
C ALA A 53 -9.05 7.08 -9.39
N GLU A 54 -9.13 5.92 -8.72
CA GLU A 54 -10.20 4.94 -8.94
C GLU A 54 -11.57 5.46 -8.49
N GLN A 55 -11.59 6.12 -7.33
CA GLN A 55 -12.82 6.58 -6.69
C GLN A 55 -12.61 7.98 -6.08
N PRO A 56 -12.99 9.03 -6.80
CA PRO A 56 -12.93 10.40 -6.27
C PRO A 56 -13.97 10.64 -5.17
N ASP A 57 -13.78 11.72 -4.43
CA ASP A 57 -14.69 12.19 -3.39
C ASP A 57 -14.89 11.23 -2.21
N LEU A 58 -13.82 10.54 -1.83
CA LEU A 58 -13.83 9.74 -0.61
C LEU A 58 -13.61 10.61 0.64
N ASP A 59 -14.38 10.31 1.69
CA ASP A 59 -14.08 10.82 3.01
C ASP A 59 -12.87 10.08 3.64
N GLN A 60 -12.28 10.69 4.65
CA GLN A 60 -11.06 10.17 5.29
C GLN A 60 -11.27 8.77 5.92
N ILE A 61 -12.46 8.47 6.45
CA ILE A 61 -12.73 7.18 7.10
C ILE A 61 -12.79 6.10 6.04
N THR A 62 -13.58 6.31 4.99
CA THR A 62 -13.70 5.39 3.87
C THR A 62 -12.34 5.16 3.22
N LEU A 63 -11.60 6.24 2.90
CA LEU A 63 -10.26 6.15 2.32
C LEU A 63 -9.29 5.36 3.21
N SER A 64 -9.31 5.57 4.53
CA SER A 64 -8.44 4.84 5.45
C SER A 64 -8.72 3.33 5.44
N GLN A 65 -9.98 2.94 5.31
CA GLN A 65 -10.41 1.54 5.23
C GLN A 65 -10.03 0.91 3.88
N GLU A 66 -10.22 1.65 2.78
CA GLU A 66 -9.88 1.20 1.44
C GLU A 66 -8.37 0.99 1.22
N VAL A 67 -7.55 1.79 1.89
CA VAL A 67 -6.08 1.68 1.80
C VAL A 67 -5.49 0.82 2.93
N GLY A 68 -6.27 0.47 3.95
CA GLY A 68 -5.82 -0.34 5.07
C GLY A 68 -4.89 0.40 6.04
N ILE A 69 -5.12 1.70 6.27
CA ILE A 69 -4.33 2.54 7.19
C ILE A 69 -5.20 3.08 8.33
N ASP A 70 -4.59 3.35 9.48
CA ASP A 70 -5.33 3.97 10.57
C ASP A 70 -5.71 5.43 10.29
N ARG A 71 -6.72 5.94 11.02
CA ARG A 71 -7.29 7.27 10.77
C ARG A 71 -6.30 8.42 10.98
N SER A 72 -5.36 8.28 11.91
CA SER A 72 -4.36 9.31 12.18
C SER A 72 -3.35 9.40 11.05
N ASN A 73 -2.87 8.24 10.56
CA ASN A 73 -2.01 8.16 9.38
C ASN A 73 -2.71 8.71 8.13
N ALA A 74 -3.99 8.36 7.90
CA ALA A 74 -4.75 8.91 6.78
C ALA A 74 -4.84 10.44 6.83
N ALA A 75 -5.07 11.02 8.02
CA ALA A 75 -5.13 12.47 8.21
C ALA A 75 -3.79 13.14 7.88
N ASP A 76 -2.68 12.56 8.33
CA ASP A 76 -1.34 13.10 8.11
C ASP A 76 -0.92 12.99 6.64
N ILE A 77 -1.21 11.87 6.01
CA ILE A 77 -0.96 11.65 4.58
C ILE A 77 -1.76 12.65 3.74
N LEU A 78 -3.07 12.75 3.97
CA LEU A 78 -3.92 13.70 3.23
C LEU A 78 -3.48 15.15 3.40
N ARG A 79 -3.04 15.55 4.60
CA ARG A 79 -2.51 16.89 4.84
C ARG A 79 -1.23 17.15 4.04
N ARG A 80 -0.33 16.19 3.95
CA ARG A 80 0.91 16.29 3.16
C ARG A 80 0.60 16.36 1.66
N LEU A 81 -0.25 15.46 1.16
CA LEU A 81 -0.64 15.43 -0.26
C LEU A 81 -1.39 16.71 -0.67
N GLU A 82 -2.24 17.27 0.21
CA GLU A 82 -2.90 18.56 0.00
C GLU A 82 -1.85 19.71 -0.01
N GLY A 83 -0.88 19.67 0.91
CA GLY A 83 0.22 20.64 0.94
C GLY A 83 1.12 20.61 -0.30
N TRP A 84 1.26 19.48 -0.94
CA TRP A 84 2.00 19.32 -2.21
C TRP A 84 1.15 19.63 -3.45
N GLY A 85 -0.12 19.94 -3.24
CA GLY A 85 -1.08 20.25 -4.32
C GLY A 85 -1.50 19.04 -5.15
N LEU A 86 -1.35 17.82 -4.63
CA LEU A 86 -1.75 16.58 -5.30
C LEU A 86 -3.20 16.18 -5.01
N VAL A 87 -3.71 16.60 -3.87
CA VAL A 87 -5.07 16.33 -3.39
C VAL A 87 -5.75 17.64 -3.04
N SER A 88 -7.03 17.76 -3.37
CA SER A 88 -7.92 18.82 -2.89
C SER A 88 -8.96 18.25 -1.95
N ARG A 89 -9.36 19.04 -0.93
CA ARG A 89 -10.35 18.62 0.06
C ARG A 89 -11.45 19.66 0.18
N SER A 90 -12.70 19.25 -0.01
CA SER A 90 -13.88 20.10 0.04
C SER A 90 -14.92 19.55 1.02
N PRO A 91 -15.79 20.40 1.62
CA PRO A 91 -16.90 19.94 2.42
C PRO A 91 -17.88 19.10 1.58
N SER A 92 -18.37 18.00 2.16
CA SER A 92 -19.42 17.19 1.51
C SER A 92 -20.70 17.99 1.32
N PRO A 93 -21.35 17.90 0.15
CA PRO A 93 -22.66 18.52 -0.05
C PRO A 93 -23.75 17.96 0.86
N LYS A 94 -23.61 16.73 1.35
CA LYS A 94 -24.56 16.04 2.22
C LYS A 94 -24.37 16.39 3.71
N ASP A 95 -23.11 16.53 4.16
CA ASP A 95 -22.77 16.93 5.53
C ASP A 95 -21.48 17.76 5.51
N LYS A 96 -21.60 19.06 5.74
CA LYS A 96 -20.48 20.02 5.71
C LYS A 96 -19.38 19.73 6.74
N ARG A 97 -19.63 18.89 7.74
CA ARG A 97 -18.63 18.44 8.72
C ARG A 97 -17.70 17.38 8.15
N VAL A 98 -18.14 16.68 7.09
CA VAL A 98 -17.35 15.67 6.37
C VAL A 98 -16.58 16.36 5.25
N ARG A 99 -15.29 16.08 5.14
CA ARG A 99 -14.45 16.53 4.02
C ARG A 99 -14.21 15.38 3.06
N LEU A 100 -14.47 15.65 1.79
CA LEU A 100 -14.20 14.73 0.67
C LEU A 100 -12.87 15.08 0.03
N SER A 101 -12.11 14.07 -0.35
CA SER A 101 -10.79 14.19 -0.98
C SER A 101 -10.88 13.72 -2.43
N ARG A 102 -10.22 14.45 -3.34
CA ARG A 102 -10.03 14.08 -4.74
C ARG A 102 -8.65 14.49 -5.23
N LEU A 103 -8.17 13.88 -6.29
CA LEU A 103 -6.96 14.34 -6.95
C LEU A 103 -7.16 15.74 -7.52
N THR A 104 -6.07 16.49 -7.62
CA THR A 104 -5.95 17.65 -8.50
C THR A 104 -5.46 17.17 -9.87
N GLU A 105 -5.47 18.02 -10.89
CA GLU A 105 -4.87 17.75 -12.19
C GLU A 105 -3.40 17.28 -12.03
N LYS A 106 -2.61 18.00 -11.24
CA LYS A 106 -1.24 17.60 -10.89
C LYS A 106 -1.19 16.24 -10.18
N GLY A 107 -2.17 15.94 -9.32
CA GLY A 107 -2.27 14.66 -8.64
C GLY A 107 -2.56 13.51 -9.59
N GLU A 108 -3.39 13.74 -10.59
CA GLU A 108 -3.70 12.76 -11.65
C GLU A 108 -2.46 12.46 -12.50
N GLU A 109 -1.75 13.50 -12.96
CA GLU A 109 -0.49 13.38 -13.71
C GLU A 109 0.56 12.57 -12.93
N VAL A 110 0.84 12.97 -11.68
CA VAL A 110 1.81 12.26 -10.83
C VAL A 110 1.39 10.81 -10.57
N THR A 111 0.10 10.55 -10.36
CA THR A 111 -0.39 9.18 -10.13
C THR A 111 -0.20 8.31 -11.37
N GLN A 112 -0.45 8.86 -12.55
CA GLN A 112 -0.26 8.17 -13.81
C GLN A 112 1.22 7.88 -14.11
N ASP A 113 2.09 8.86 -13.93
CA ASP A 113 3.53 8.70 -14.17
C ASP A 113 4.17 7.68 -13.21
N MET A 114 3.72 7.67 -11.95
CA MET A 114 4.18 6.69 -10.96
C MET A 114 3.71 5.26 -11.21
N TYR A 115 2.72 5.06 -12.08
CA TYR A 115 2.22 3.72 -12.39
C TYR A 115 3.32 2.83 -12.98
N ASP A 116 4.11 3.34 -13.92
CA ASP A 116 5.21 2.61 -14.53
C ASP A 116 6.34 2.33 -13.52
N CYS A 117 6.64 3.30 -12.65
CA CYS A 117 7.60 3.12 -11.56
C CYS A 117 7.17 1.99 -10.61
N MET A 118 5.89 1.95 -10.26
CA MET A 118 5.31 0.90 -9.41
C MET A 118 5.40 -0.47 -10.09
N LEU A 119 5.06 -0.57 -11.38
CA LEU A 119 5.16 -1.80 -12.14
C LEU A 119 6.62 -2.30 -12.18
N GLN A 120 7.57 -1.41 -12.43
CA GLN A 120 8.99 -1.76 -12.46
C GLN A 120 9.47 -2.26 -11.09
N ALA A 121 9.11 -1.59 -10.01
CA ALA A 121 9.44 -2.03 -8.64
C ALA A 121 8.86 -3.41 -8.33
N GLN A 122 7.62 -3.68 -8.78
CA GLN A 122 6.98 -4.99 -8.62
C GLN A 122 7.68 -6.07 -9.43
N GLU A 123 8.04 -5.81 -10.69
CA GLU A 123 8.77 -6.76 -11.52
C GLU A 123 10.11 -7.13 -10.90
N LEU A 124 10.88 -6.16 -10.43
CA LEU A 124 12.15 -6.39 -9.76
C LEU A 124 12.00 -7.20 -8.47
N LEU A 125 10.95 -6.94 -7.70
CA LEU A 125 10.67 -7.69 -6.47
C LEU A 125 10.39 -9.17 -6.77
N LEU A 126 9.67 -9.44 -7.86
CA LEU A 126 9.20 -10.77 -8.23
C LEU A 126 10.12 -11.49 -9.24
N GLU A 127 11.19 -10.82 -9.72
CA GLU A 127 12.12 -11.38 -10.70
C GLU A 127 12.64 -12.79 -10.36
N PRO A 128 12.98 -13.11 -9.09
CA PRO A 128 13.47 -14.44 -8.74
C PRO A 128 12.44 -15.57 -8.87
N LEU A 129 11.16 -15.25 -9.08
CA LEU A 129 10.08 -16.22 -9.16
C LEU A 129 9.70 -16.53 -10.60
N SER A 130 9.39 -17.80 -10.87
CA SER A 130 8.74 -18.20 -12.14
C SER A 130 7.37 -17.54 -12.29
N PRO A 131 6.82 -17.37 -13.52
CA PRO A 131 5.49 -16.79 -13.71
C PRO A 131 4.37 -17.47 -12.91
N ASP A 132 4.46 -18.77 -12.70
CA ASP A 132 3.46 -19.51 -11.93
C ASP A 132 3.66 -19.31 -10.42
N ASP A 133 4.90 -19.29 -9.94
CA ASP A 133 5.21 -18.97 -8.53
C ASP A 133 4.78 -17.56 -8.17
N ARG A 134 4.91 -16.58 -9.08
CA ARG A 134 4.41 -15.20 -8.87
C ARG A 134 2.91 -15.17 -8.61
N LYS A 135 2.13 -15.91 -9.41
CA LYS A 135 0.67 -16.02 -9.23
C LYS A 135 0.33 -16.66 -7.89
N ILE A 136 1.00 -17.79 -7.57
CA ILE A 136 0.80 -18.51 -6.31
C ILE A 136 1.16 -17.60 -5.12
N PHE A 137 2.29 -16.89 -5.19
CA PHE A 137 2.74 -15.96 -4.15
C PHE A 137 1.70 -14.86 -3.88
N CYS A 138 1.23 -14.16 -4.92
CA CYS A 138 0.20 -13.12 -4.78
C CYS A 138 -1.11 -13.67 -4.21
N LEU A 139 -1.53 -14.87 -4.66
CA LEU A 139 -2.74 -15.53 -4.18
C LEU A 139 -2.62 -15.89 -2.68
N LEU A 140 -1.48 -16.41 -2.25
CA LEU A 140 -1.23 -16.74 -0.85
C LEU A 140 -1.17 -15.48 0.03
N LEU A 141 -0.54 -14.40 -0.43
CA LEU A 141 -0.55 -13.12 0.26
C LEU A 141 -1.98 -12.57 0.43
N ALA A 142 -2.76 -12.56 -0.65
CA ALA A 142 -4.15 -12.12 -0.60
C ALA A 142 -4.97 -12.95 0.39
N LYS A 143 -4.82 -14.28 0.37
CA LYS A 143 -5.48 -15.19 1.31
C LYS A 143 -5.12 -14.87 2.77
N LEU A 144 -3.84 -14.63 3.05
CA LEU A 144 -3.39 -14.27 4.41
C LEU A 144 -3.95 -12.91 4.85
N VAL A 145 -3.93 -11.90 3.97
CA VAL A 145 -4.49 -10.57 4.25
C VAL A 145 -5.99 -10.68 4.54
N HIS A 146 -6.77 -11.36 3.70
CA HIS A 146 -8.21 -11.51 3.92
C HIS A 146 -8.54 -12.25 5.22
N ALA A 147 -7.88 -13.38 5.47
CA ALA A 147 -8.15 -14.20 6.66
C ALA A 147 -7.82 -13.47 7.98
N ASN A 148 -6.75 -12.66 7.99
CA ASN A 148 -6.25 -11.99 9.18
C ASN A 148 -6.61 -10.49 9.26
N ASN A 149 -7.41 -9.99 8.33
CA ASN A 149 -7.75 -8.57 8.23
C ASN A 149 -8.31 -7.99 9.55
N HIS A 150 -9.08 -8.78 10.29
CA HIS A 150 -9.67 -8.39 11.58
C HIS A 150 -8.65 -8.21 12.71
N LEU A 151 -7.42 -8.71 12.55
CA LEU A 151 -6.33 -8.59 13.52
C LEU A 151 -5.51 -7.31 13.31
N GLY A 152 -5.68 -6.63 12.18
CA GLY A 152 -4.97 -5.40 11.87
C GLY A 152 -5.50 -4.20 12.67
N ARG A 153 -4.64 -3.20 12.91
CA ARG A 153 -5.03 -1.91 13.53
C ARG A 153 -6.02 -1.13 12.66
N ALA A 154 -5.94 -1.29 11.36
CA ALA A 154 -6.86 -0.74 10.39
C ALA A 154 -7.52 -1.90 9.64
N VAL A 155 -8.85 -1.95 9.68
CA VAL A 155 -9.60 -2.96 8.93
C VAL A 155 -9.64 -2.51 7.48
N PHE A 156 -8.98 -3.27 6.60
CA PHE A 156 -9.03 -3.08 5.16
C PHE A 156 -10.38 -3.57 4.63
N ARG A 157 -11.10 -2.71 3.92
CA ARG A 157 -12.40 -3.01 3.30
C ARG A 157 -12.38 -2.51 1.87
N PRO A 158 -11.83 -3.29 0.92
CA PRO A 158 -11.91 -2.93 -0.49
C PRO A 158 -13.36 -2.96 -0.96
N SER A 159 -13.74 -1.94 -1.71
CA SER A 159 -15.05 -1.81 -2.35
C SER A 159 -15.23 -2.81 -3.49
#